data_98ec522f3f5154336588dbb07fca68eb
#
_entry.id   98ec522f3f5154336588dbb07fca68eb
#
_cell.length_a   1.000
_cell.length_b   1.000
_cell.length_c   1.000
_cell.angle_alpha   90.00
_cell.angle_beta   90.00
_cell.angle_gamma   90.00
#
_symmetry.space_group_name_H-M   'P 1'
#
loop_
_entity.id
_entity.type
_entity.pdbx_description
1 polymer ?
#
loop_
_entity_poly.entity_id
_entity_poly.type
_entity_poly.pdbx_seq_one_letter_code
_entity_poly.pdbx_strand_id
1 'polypeptide(L)'
;MKKLLRTSLALLILTTLATSCGTRQNGQLIGVLERPNWKGINPYGMVYVQSGTLHIGNSDQDITNTFVQRPKSISIQGFFMDDTEITNNEYRQFVYWVRDSLAHDLLDHTMEDELTGDTYIDWEYEIDWEDELLREELFYQGKDRFAGKQELDVDKMMFEYEWYDWKAAAHDRGRSPRTSFIKRKTINIYPDTLVWIRDFAYSYNEPMTRNYFWHPAFDDYPVVGVNWHMANAFCYWRTKLWNAYEAGRDGVNSEDFRLPFEHEWEYASRGGHDLAPFPWGGYYIRNSKGCLLANFKPGRGNYPEDGGLYTVKADAYFPNDYGLYNMSGNVAEWTATAYYENAYSFIHDLNPDIRYDAKADDPEAYKRKVIRGGSWKDIMFFLQTGTRHWEFEDTTKSYVGFRCALTFLGRSINDF
;
A
#
# COMPACT_ATOMS: atom_id res chain seq x y z
N MET A 1 50.29 16.41 -55.28
CA MET A 1 50.12 17.43 -54.27
C MET A 1 48.63 17.92 -54.12
N LYS A 2 47.93 18.38 -55.16
CA LYS A 2 46.57 18.88 -55.06
C LYS A 2 45.50 17.86 -54.57
N LYS A 3 45.63 16.56 -54.85
CA LYS A 3 44.73 15.52 -54.35
C LYS A 3 44.93 15.24 -52.86
N LEU A 4 46.17 15.16 -52.40
CA LEU A 4 46.48 14.96 -50.98
C LEU A 4 46.00 16.13 -50.10
N LEU A 5 46.09 17.36 -50.58
CA LEU A 5 45.63 18.55 -49.88
C LEU A 5 44.08 18.56 -49.73
N ARG A 6 43.35 18.08 -50.74
CA ARG A 6 41.88 17.96 -50.70
C ARG A 6 41.40 16.82 -49.75
N THR A 7 42.11 15.72 -49.69
CA THR A 7 41.79 14.64 -48.75
C THR A 7 42.11 15.03 -47.31
N SER A 8 43.23 15.73 -47.06
CA SER A 8 43.55 16.25 -45.72
C SER A 8 42.58 17.33 -45.26
N LEU A 9 42.10 18.20 -46.14
CA LEU A 9 41.10 19.21 -45.82
C LEU A 9 39.73 18.58 -45.56
N ALA A 10 39.35 17.59 -46.33
CA ALA A 10 38.08 16.84 -46.08
C ALA A 10 38.12 16.08 -44.77
N LEU A 11 39.24 15.47 -44.38
CA LEU A 11 39.44 14.78 -43.13
C LEU A 11 39.35 15.75 -41.93
N LEU A 12 39.98 16.96 -42.09
CA LEU A 12 39.96 18.00 -41.06
C LEU A 12 38.53 18.55 -40.82
N ILE A 13 37.75 18.70 -41.90
CA ILE A 13 36.33 19.13 -41.79
C ILE A 13 35.48 18.04 -41.15
N LEU A 14 35.76 16.75 -41.46
CA LEU A 14 35.03 15.63 -40.87
C LEU A 14 35.33 15.50 -39.36
N THR A 15 36.57 15.72 -38.94
CA THR A 15 36.95 15.69 -37.52
C THR A 15 36.35 16.86 -36.73
N THR A 16 36.29 18.07 -37.32
CA THR A 16 35.64 19.23 -36.67
C THR A 16 34.11 19.06 -36.56
N LEU A 17 33.47 18.41 -37.50
CA LEU A 17 32.05 18.06 -37.42
C LEU A 17 31.76 16.97 -36.38
N ALA A 18 32.66 16.01 -36.18
CA ALA A 18 32.49 14.97 -35.17
C ALA A 18 32.69 15.46 -33.73
N THR A 19 33.45 16.53 -33.51
CA THR A 19 33.64 17.14 -32.19
C THR A 19 32.55 18.17 -31.82
N SER A 20 31.66 18.47 -32.76
CA SER A 20 30.52 19.40 -32.52
C SER A 20 29.32 18.77 -31.79
N CYS A 21 29.37 17.47 -31.43
CA CYS A 21 28.43 16.94 -30.47
C CYS A 21 28.86 17.36 -29.05
N GLY A 22 28.77 18.66 -28.77
CA GLY A 22 28.89 19.15 -27.42
C GLY A 22 27.81 18.50 -26.55
N THR A 23 28.23 17.97 -25.41
CA THR A 23 27.32 17.62 -24.33
C THR A 23 26.31 18.72 -24.20
N ARG A 24 25.03 18.40 -24.37
CA ARG A 24 23.93 19.32 -24.10
C ARG A 24 24.09 19.79 -22.66
N GLN A 25 24.62 20.99 -22.48
CA GLN A 25 24.58 21.65 -21.18
C GLN A 25 23.12 22.04 -20.95
N ASN A 26 22.43 21.24 -20.14
CA ASN A 26 21.02 21.46 -19.79
C ASN A 26 20.84 22.67 -18.85
N GLY A 27 21.46 23.80 -19.16
CA GLY A 27 21.30 25.02 -18.37
C GLY A 27 21.84 24.95 -16.94
N GLN A 28 22.83 24.10 -16.68
CA GLN A 28 23.49 24.08 -15.37
C GLN A 28 24.21 25.39 -15.12
N LEU A 29 23.97 25.96 -13.96
CA LEU A 29 24.72 27.16 -13.50
C LEU A 29 26.19 26.78 -13.35
N ILE A 30 27.10 27.59 -13.92
CA ILE A 30 28.54 27.45 -13.75
C ILE A 30 28.86 27.52 -12.24
N GLY A 31 29.56 26.49 -11.71
CA GLY A 31 29.93 26.41 -10.30
C GLY A 31 28.98 25.59 -9.42
N VAL A 32 27.92 25.00 -9.97
CA VAL A 32 27.12 24.02 -9.26
C VAL A 32 27.83 22.66 -9.38
N LEU A 33 28.04 22.02 -8.22
CA LEU A 33 28.56 20.64 -8.19
C LEU A 33 27.71 19.74 -9.08
N GLU A 34 28.34 18.85 -9.86
CA GLU A 34 27.65 17.83 -10.63
C GLU A 34 26.77 17.03 -9.65
N ARG A 35 25.47 17.03 -9.89
CA ARG A 35 24.56 16.19 -9.15
C ARG A 35 24.60 14.79 -9.80
N PRO A 36 24.75 13.74 -9.04
CA PRO A 36 24.62 12.40 -9.58
C PRO A 36 23.26 12.26 -10.26
N ASN A 37 23.23 11.64 -11.43
CA ASN A 37 21.98 11.31 -12.10
C ASN A 37 21.20 10.36 -11.21
N TRP A 38 20.10 10.83 -10.62
CA TRP A 38 19.21 9.98 -9.87
C TRP A 38 18.42 9.11 -10.84
N LYS A 39 18.46 7.81 -10.62
CA LYS A 39 17.61 6.85 -11.30
C LYS A 39 16.65 6.29 -10.27
N GLY A 40 15.36 6.42 -10.53
CA GLY A 40 14.34 5.79 -9.70
C GLY A 40 14.55 4.27 -9.67
N ILE A 41 14.40 3.68 -8.50
CA ILE A 41 14.42 2.23 -8.32
C ILE A 41 12.97 1.78 -8.31
N ASN A 42 12.64 0.76 -9.12
CA ASN A 42 11.35 0.12 -9.06
C ASN A 42 11.29 -0.74 -7.79
N PRO A 43 10.42 -0.43 -6.81
CA PRO A 43 10.30 -1.23 -5.62
C PRO A 43 9.85 -2.65 -5.94
N TYR A 44 10.42 -3.63 -5.23
CA TYR A 44 10.07 -5.02 -5.43
C TYR A 44 8.58 -5.27 -5.14
N GLY A 45 7.91 -6.07 -6.00
CA GLY A 45 6.49 -6.38 -5.89
C GLY A 45 5.54 -5.24 -6.29
N MET A 46 6.06 -4.14 -6.86
CA MET A 46 5.24 -3.01 -7.30
C MET A 46 5.26 -2.82 -8.80
N VAL A 47 4.13 -2.38 -9.32
CA VAL A 47 3.95 -2.01 -10.72
C VAL A 47 3.88 -0.50 -10.85
N TYR A 48 4.57 0.05 -11.85
CA TYR A 48 4.48 1.46 -12.20
C TYR A 48 3.18 1.76 -12.95
N VAL A 49 2.39 2.65 -12.41
CA VAL A 49 1.17 3.19 -13.03
C VAL A 49 1.49 4.61 -13.52
N GLN A 50 1.47 4.79 -14.83
CA GLN A 50 1.84 6.09 -15.44
C GLN A 50 0.81 7.17 -15.14
N SER A 51 1.25 8.44 -15.13
CA SER A 51 0.36 9.59 -15.00
C SER A 51 -0.64 9.68 -16.13
N GLY A 52 -1.86 10.13 -15.82
CA GLY A 52 -2.90 10.25 -16.81
C GLY A 52 -4.16 10.92 -16.30
N THR A 53 -5.20 10.85 -17.10
CA THR A 53 -6.54 11.38 -16.77
C THR A 53 -7.47 10.24 -16.42
N LEU A 54 -8.15 10.36 -15.30
CA LEU A 54 -9.20 9.44 -14.86
C LEU A 54 -10.57 10.14 -14.96
N HIS A 55 -11.52 9.49 -15.57
CA HIS A 55 -12.94 9.82 -15.42
C HIS A 55 -13.50 9.02 -14.26
N ILE A 56 -13.63 9.68 -13.10
CA ILE A 56 -14.12 9.05 -11.86
C ILE A 56 -15.62 8.91 -11.88
N GLY A 57 -16.12 7.99 -11.07
CA GLY A 57 -17.53 7.78 -10.81
C GLY A 57 -18.06 6.51 -11.42
N ASN A 58 -19.33 6.28 -11.13
CA ASN A 58 -20.05 5.11 -11.63
C ASN A 58 -20.22 5.20 -13.15
N SER A 59 -20.15 4.03 -13.78
CA SER A 59 -20.50 3.91 -15.19
C SER A 59 -22.02 4.07 -15.41
N ASP A 60 -22.47 4.01 -16.64
CA ASP A 60 -23.89 3.95 -17.04
C ASP A 60 -24.64 2.73 -16.47
N GLN A 61 -23.92 1.78 -15.89
CA GLN A 61 -24.45 0.61 -15.16
C GLN A 61 -24.75 0.89 -13.67
N ASP A 62 -24.75 2.14 -13.24
CA ASP A 62 -25.12 2.49 -11.86
C ASP A 62 -26.62 2.26 -11.61
N ILE A 63 -26.93 1.12 -10.99
CA ILE A 63 -28.30 0.70 -10.69
C ILE A 63 -28.95 1.66 -9.67
N THR A 64 -28.16 2.26 -8.78
CA THR A 64 -28.68 3.13 -7.72
C THR A 64 -29.02 4.53 -8.22
N ASN A 65 -28.40 4.96 -9.32
CA ASN A 65 -28.62 6.24 -9.99
C ASN A 65 -28.75 7.43 -9.03
N THR A 66 -27.90 7.43 -8.01
CA THR A 66 -28.02 8.36 -6.88
C THR A 66 -27.62 9.78 -7.24
N PHE A 67 -26.91 10.00 -8.36
CA PHE A 67 -26.34 11.28 -8.80
C PHE A 67 -25.41 11.98 -7.78
N VAL A 68 -25.15 11.37 -6.64
CA VAL A 68 -24.26 11.90 -5.61
C VAL A 68 -22.81 11.82 -6.08
N GLN A 69 -22.47 10.78 -6.81
CA GLN A 69 -21.15 10.54 -7.39
C GLN A 69 -21.12 10.96 -8.87
N ARG A 70 -21.18 12.26 -9.10
CA ARG A 70 -21.18 12.80 -10.48
C ARG A 70 -19.84 12.49 -11.15
N PRO A 71 -19.87 12.00 -12.41
CA PRO A 71 -18.64 11.81 -13.18
C PRO A 71 -17.86 13.11 -13.29
N LYS A 72 -16.56 13.01 -13.08
CA LYS A 72 -15.61 14.14 -13.15
C LYS A 72 -14.30 13.64 -13.72
N SER A 73 -13.63 14.48 -14.52
CA SER A 73 -12.27 14.21 -15.00
C SER A 73 -11.28 14.75 -13.99
N ILE A 74 -10.31 13.93 -13.62
CA ILE A 74 -9.21 14.30 -12.74
C ILE A 74 -7.88 13.83 -13.33
N SER A 75 -6.80 14.54 -13.01
CA SER A 75 -5.45 14.16 -13.39
C SER A 75 -4.74 13.48 -12.24
N ILE A 76 -4.14 12.34 -12.49
CA ILE A 76 -3.41 11.51 -11.53
C ILE A 76 -1.93 11.52 -11.90
N GLN A 77 -1.07 11.80 -10.93
CA GLN A 77 0.38 11.66 -11.06
C GLN A 77 0.76 10.18 -11.11
N GLY A 78 1.87 9.85 -11.78
CA GLY A 78 2.41 8.49 -11.77
C GLY A 78 2.78 8.03 -10.36
N PHE A 79 2.58 6.74 -10.09
CA PHE A 79 2.86 6.11 -8.81
C PHE A 79 3.19 4.63 -9.00
N PHE A 80 3.76 4.03 -7.99
CA PHE A 80 3.88 2.58 -7.88
C PHE A 80 2.75 2.05 -7.00
N MET A 81 2.27 0.85 -7.31
CA MET A 81 1.27 0.14 -6.52
C MET A 81 1.66 -1.33 -6.42
N ASP A 82 1.45 -1.97 -5.27
CA ASP A 82 1.64 -3.41 -5.14
C ASP A 82 0.80 -4.15 -6.18
N ASP A 83 1.40 -5.12 -6.84
CA ASP A 83 0.74 -5.91 -7.88
C ASP A 83 -0.37 -6.79 -7.30
N THR A 84 -0.25 -7.22 -6.03
CA THR A 84 -1.25 -7.99 -5.27
C THR A 84 -1.70 -7.26 -4.01
N GLU A 85 -2.75 -7.77 -3.36
CA GLU A 85 -3.03 -7.43 -1.97
C GLU A 85 -1.87 -7.91 -1.08
N ILE A 86 -1.59 -7.20 0.03
CA ILE A 86 -0.59 -7.64 1.01
C ILE A 86 -0.99 -9.00 1.57
N THR A 87 -0.07 -9.95 1.47
CA THR A 87 -0.28 -11.34 1.86
C THR A 87 -0.05 -11.58 3.35
N ASN A 88 -0.55 -12.70 3.86
CA ASN A 88 -0.27 -13.12 5.24
C ASN A 88 1.23 -13.27 5.51
N ASN A 89 1.99 -13.76 4.52
CA ASN A 89 3.44 -13.90 4.66
C ASN A 89 4.13 -12.55 4.81
N GLU A 90 3.80 -11.57 3.98
CA GLU A 90 4.37 -10.23 4.05
C GLU A 90 4.02 -9.54 5.36
N TYR A 91 2.75 -9.64 5.78
CA TYR A 91 2.33 -9.04 7.03
C TYR A 91 2.96 -9.73 8.27
N ARG A 92 3.20 -11.04 8.21
CA ARG A 92 3.93 -11.75 9.27
C ARG A 92 5.37 -11.29 9.40
N GLN A 93 6.03 -10.91 8.32
CA GLN A 93 7.38 -10.32 8.41
C GLN A 93 7.37 -9.05 9.26
N PHE A 94 6.34 -8.21 9.10
CA PHE A 94 6.14 -7.05 9.96
C PHE A 94 5.92 -7.43 11.43
N VAL A 95 5.04 -8.39 11.70
CA VAL A 95 4.77 -8.87 13.07
C VAL A 95 6.02 -9.46 13.70
N TYR A 96 6.79 -10.26 12.96
CA TYR A 96 8.06 -10.81 13.46
C TYR A 96 9.10 -9.73 13.72
N TRP A 97 9.20 -8.75 12.82
CA TRP A 97 10.12 -7.63 13.03
C TRP A 97 9.78 -6.85 14.32
N VAL A 98 8.50 -6.61 14.59
CA VAL A 98 8.08 -5.96 15.84
C VAL A 98 8.36 -6.85 17.05
N ARG A 99 8.08 -8.14 16.98
CA ARG A 99 8.40 -9.11 18.02
C ARG A 99 9.91 -9.10 18.34
N ASP A 100 10.73 -9.17 17.31
CA ASP A 100 12.19 -9.21 17.46
C ASP A 100 12.71 -7.87 17.99
N SER A 101 12.15 -6.74 17.56
CA SER A 101 12.45 -5.42 18.11
C SER A 101 12.16 -5.33 19.60
N LEU A 102 11.00 -5.83 20.04
CA LEU A 102 10.63 -5.86 21.46
C LEU A 102 11.57 -6.78 22.27
N ALA A 103 11.97 -7.91 21.69
CA ALA A 103 12.92 -8.81 22.33
C ALA A 103 14.30 -8.17 22.51
N HIS A 104 14.82 -7.48 21.48
CA HIS A 104 16.08 -6.75 21.57
C HIS A 104 16.03 -5.62 22.62
N ASP A 105 14.90 -4.89 22.66
CA ASP A 105 14.71 -3.83 23.65
C ASP A 105 14.69 -4.37 25.09
N LEU A 106 13.98 -5.48 25.31
CA LEU A 106 13.93 -6.15 26.61
C LEU A 106 15.28 -6.71 27.06
N LEU A 107 16.12 -7.17 26.13
CA LEU A 107 17.45 -7.71 26.40
C LEU A 107 18.55 -6.62 26.41
N ASP A 108 18.19 -5.35 26.28
CA ASP A 108 19.10 -4.20 26.23
C ASP A 108 20.16 -4.31 25.11
N HIS A 109 19.76 -4.94 23.98
CA HIS A 109 20.58 -5.05 22.77
C HIS A 109 20.49 -3.75 21.98
N THR A 110 21.00 -2.64 22.52
CA THR A 110 20.92 -1.31 21.92
C THR A 110 22.31 -0.71 21.74
N MET A 111 22.44 0.13 20.71
CA MET A 111 23.61 0.96 20.45
C MET A 111 23.21 2.43 20.51
N GLU A 112 24.11 3.27 20.99
CA GLU A 112 23.95 4.74 21.00
C GLU A 112 24.76 5.34 19.86
N ASP A 113 24.15 6.19 19.07
CA ASP A 113 24.87 6.98 18.06
C ASP A 113 25.70 8.07 18.74
N GLU A 114 27.01 8.02 18.61
CA GLU A 114 27.96 8.96 19.23
C GLU A 114 27.73 10.41 18.79
N LEU A 115 27.09 10.66 17.65
CA LEU A 115 26.89 11.99 17.10
C LEU A 115 25.54 12.61 17.49
N THR A 116 24.48 11.80 17.54
CA THR A 116 23.12 12.28 17.80
C THR A 116 22.65 11.97 19.22
N GLY A 117 23.25 10.96 19.88
CA GLY A 117 22.78 10.44 21.16
C GLY A 117 21.50 9.62 21.07
N ASP A 118 21.08 9.27 19.85
CA ASP A 118 19.91 8.41 19.64
C ASP A 118 20.28 6.95 19.86
N THR A 119 19.42 6.21 20.54
CA THR A 119 19.54 4.76 20.72
C THR A 119 18.83 4.01 19.61
N TYR A 120 19.46 2.99 19.07
CA TYR A 120 18.87 2.09 18.08
C TYR A 120 19.24 0.64 18.37
N ILE A 121 18.43 -0.29 17.85
CA ILE A 121 18.60 -1.72 18.07
C ILE A 121 19.82 -2.23 17.32
N ASP A 122 20.64 -2.98 18.01
CA ASP A 122 21.73 -3.74 17.41
C ASP A 122 21.22 -5.12 16.95
N TRP A 123 20.96 -5.24 15.67
CA TRP A 123 20.47 -6.45 15.04
C TRP A 123 21.53 -7.56 14.84
N GLU A 124 22.77 -7.32 15.22
CA GLU A 124 23.82 -8.34 15.13
C GLU A 124 23.77 -9.35 16.28
N TYR A 125 23.11 -9.01 17.39
CA TYR A 125 22.90 -9.94 18.48
C TYR A 125 21.87 -11.01 18.14
N GLU A 126 22.16 -12.26 18.48
CA GLU A 126 21.19 -13.34 18.40
C GLU A 126 20.24 -13.30 19.61
N ILE A 127 18.94 -13.49 19.36
CA ILE A 127 17.94 -13.52 20.42
C ILE A 127 17.87 -14.94 20.99
N ASP A 128 18.15 -15.09 22.28
CA ASP A 128 17.89 -16.33 23.00
C ASP A 128 16.42 -16.41 23.43
N TRP A 129 15.60 -17.07 22.63
CA TRP A 129 14.16 -17.26 22.94
C TRP A 129 13.88 -18.14 24.15
N GLU A 130 14.93 -18.74 24.77
CA GLU A 130 14.81 -19.49 26.01
C GLU A 130 15.04 -18.63 27.27
N ASP A 131 15.43 -17.36 27.09
CA ASP A 131 15.59 -16.40 28.16
C ASP A 131 14.32 -16.25 29.01
N GLU A 132 14.45 -16.23 30.31
CA GLU A 132 13.34 -16.18 31.25
C GLU A 132 12.56 -14.86 31.14
N LEU A 133 13.26 -13.75 30.93
CA LEU A 133 12.66 -12.42 30.79
C LEU A 133 11.76 -12.36 29.55
N LEU A 134 12.24 -12.87 28.40
CA LEU A 134 11.43 -12.91 27.17
C LEU A 134 10.22 -13.82 27.31
N ARG A 135 10.40 -14.96 28.00
CA ARG A 135 9.30 -15.89 28.25
C ARG A 135 8.22 -15.29 29.14
N GLU A 136 8.59 -14.51 30.13
CA GLU A 136 7.66 -13.86 31.04
C GLU A 136 6.94 -12.67 30.39
N GLU A 137 7.66 -11.86 29.60
CA GLU A 137 7.12 -10.61 29.06
C GLU A 137 6.40 -10.77 27.72
N LEU A 138 6.86 -11.64 26.81
CA LEU A 138 6.33 -11.73 25.45
C LEU A 138 5.37 -12.89 25.21
N PHE A 139 5.26 -13.85 26.13
CA PHE A 139 4.44 -15.04 25.94
C PHE A 139 3.38 -15.17 27.02
N TYR A 140 2.25 -15.77 26.66
CA TYR A 140 1.15 -16.04 27.60
C TYR A 140 1.62 -16.85 28.80
N GLN A 141 1.21 -16.44 30.01
CA GLN A 141 1.60 -17.04 31.27
C GLN A 141 0.39 -17.67 32.00
N GLY A 142 0.69 -18.62 32.90
CA GLY A 142 -0.26 -19.17 33.86
C GLY A 142 -1.54 -19.72 33.24
N LYS A 143 -2.69 -19.12 33.52
CA LYS A 143 -4.02 -19.57 33.07
C LYS A 143 -4.31 -19.26 31.62
N ASP A 144 -3.62 -18.26 31.04
CA ASP A 144 -3.82 -17.83 29.67
C ASP A 144 -3.00 -18.68 28.68
N ARG A 145 -2.10 -19.53 29.23
CA ARG A 145 -1.30 -20.46 28.45
C ARG A 145 -2.13 -21.68 28.03
N PHE A 146 -2.37 -21.81 26.72
CA PHE A 146 -3.17 -22.91 26.19
C PHE A 146 -2.34 -24.18 25.98
N ALA A 147 -2.84 -25.34 26.52
CA ALA A 147 -2.27 -26.68 26.32
C ALA A 147 -0.74 -26.78 26.62
N GLY A 148 -0.20 -25.94 27.49
CA GLY A 148 1.23 -25.92 27.82
C GLY A 148 2.15 -25.43 26.69
N LYS A 149 1.61 -24.96 25.58
CA LYS A 149 2.38 -24.38 24.48
C LYS A 149 2.86 -22.99 24.83
N GLN A 150 4.02 -22.63 24.31
CA GLN A 150 4.54 -21.29 24.36
C GLN A 150 3.93 -20.52 23.17
N GLU A 151 3.00 -19.62 23.45
CA GLU A 151 2.30 -18.81 22.46
C GLU A 151 2.56 -17.34 22.75
N LEU A 152 2.86 -16.58 21.69
CA LEU A 152 3.12 -15.14 21.78
C LEU A 152 1.87 -14.42 22.32
N ASP A 153 2.08 -13.55 23.31
CA ASP A 153 1.02 -12.66 23.81
C ASP A 153 0.77 -11.56 22.78
N VAL A 154 -0.32 -11.73 22.04
CA VAL A 154 -0.69 -10.82 20.96
C VAL A 154 -0.99 -9.40 21.44
N ASP A 155 -1.39 -9.22 22.71
CA ASP A 155 -1.68 -7.91 23.28
C ASP A 155 -0.40 -7.08 23.50
N LYS A 156 0.77 -7.73 23.52
CA LYS A 156 2.08 -7.08 23.64
C LYS A 156 2.63 -6.56 22.31
N MET A 157 2.06 -6.95 21.19
CA MET A 157 2.51 -6.55 19.84
C MET A 157 2.16 -5.09 19.54
N MET A 158 2.72 -4.20 20.34
CA MET A 158 2.52 -2.76 20.20
C MET A 158 3.60 -2.14 19.34
N PHE A 159 3.19 -1.29 18.41
CA PHE A 159 4.09 -0.58 17.50
C PHE A 159 3.70 0.89 17.41
N GLU A 160 4.69 1.77 17.51
CA GLU A 160 4.51 3.21 17.32
C GLU A 160 4.88 3.57 15.88
N TYR A 161 3.96 4.21 15.17
CA TYR A 161 4.23 4.82 13.88
C TYR A 161 3.96 6.32 13.91
N GLU A 162 4.65 7.04 13.03
CA GLU A 162 4.54 8.49 12.95
C GLU A 162 4.24 8.96 11.52
N TRP A 163 3.59 10.11 11.41
CA TRP A 163 3.38 10.78 10.14
C TRP A 163 3.48 12.29 10.31
N TYR A 164 3.77 12.99 9.22
CA TYR A 164 3.86 14.43 9.24
C TYR A 164 2.54 15.06 8.77
N ASP A 165 1.96 15.93 9.59
CA ASP A 165 0.72 16.65 9.27
C ASP A 165 1.04 17.86 8.35
N TRP A 166 1.19 17.58 7.07
CA TRP A 166 1.48 18.57 6.04
C TRP A 166 0.42 19.67 5.95
N LYS A 167 -0.85 19.33 6.20
CA LYS A 167 -1.97 20.26 6.16
C LYS A 167 -1.87 21.29 7.30
N ALA A 168 -1.67 20.81 8.52
CA ALA A 168 -1.46 21.67 9.68
C ALA A 168 -0.21 22.54 9.50
N ALA A 169 0.90 21.96 9.03
CA ALA A 169 2.15 22.69 8.77
C ALA A 169 1.96 23.80 7.71
N ALA A 170 1.25 23.52 6.62
CA ALA A 170 0.96 24.51 5.59
C ALA A 170 0.11 25.66 6.10
N HIS A 171 -0.87 25.39 6.96
CA HIS A 171 -1.72 26.42 7.58
C HIS A 171 -0.98 27.25 8.64
N ASP A 172 -0.01 26.68 9.34
CA ASP A 172 0.78 27.37 10.36
C ASP A 172 1.74 28.41 9.78
N ARG A 173 2.13 28.26 8.52
CA ARG A 173 3.04 29.17 7.81
C ARG A 173 4.39 29.39 8.50
N GLY A 174 4.92 28.36 9.15
CA GLY A 174 6.23 28.39 9.80
C GLY A 174 6.28 29.15 11.15
N ARG A 175 5.17 29.30 11.84
CA ARG A 175 5.10 29.92 13.17
C ARG A 175 5.56 28.97 14.28
N SER A 176 5.31 27.68 14.11
CA SER A 176 5.68 26.65 15.08
C SER A 176 6.87 25.82 14.60
N PRO A 177 7.61 25.18 15.51
CA PRO A 177 8.68 24.24 15.13
C PRO A 177 8.12 23.08 14.28
N ARG A 178 8.92 22.59 13.31
CA ARG A 178 8.50 21.48 12.43
C ARG A 178 8.11 20.21 13.19
N THR A 179 8.77 19.94 14.29
CA THR A 179 8.51 18.77 15.15
C THR A 179 7.10 18.76 15.75
N SER A 180 6.44 19.94 15.89
CA SER A 180 5.07 20.02 16.40
C SER A 180 4.02 19.42 15.45
N PHE A 181 4.36 19.20 14.18
CA PHE A 181 3.49 18.60 13.17
C PHE A 181 3.73 17.10 12.98
N ILE A 182 4.69 16.52 13.70
CA ILE A 182 4.86 15.07 13.76
C ILE A 182 3.78 14.50 14.68
N LYS A 183 2.94 13.65 14.13
CA LYS A 183 1.91 12.91 14.87
C LYS A 183 2.41 11.49 15.09
N ARG A 184 2.11 10.94 16.25
CA ARG A 184 2.48 9.57 16.63
C ARG A 184 1.27 8.82 17.14
N LYS A 185 1.20 7.54 16.83
CA LYS A 185 0.16 6.65 17.34
C LYS A 185 0.77 5.29 17.63
N THR A 186 0.56 4.81 18.85
CA THR A 186 0.92 3.45 19.25
C THR A 186 -0.31 2.57 19.11
N ILE A 187 -0.19 1.47 18.41
CA ILE A 187 -1.28 0.51 18.16
C ILE A 187 -0.81 -0.91 18.32
N ASN A 188 -1.73 -1.80 18.59
CA ASN A 188 -1.49 -3.24 18.44
C ASN A 188 -1.54 -3.59 16.95
N ILE A 189 -0.49 -4.29 16.46
CA ILE A 189 -0.35 -4.61 15.03
C ILE A 189 -0.76 -6.05 14.70
N TYR A 190 -1.13 -6.85 15.68
CA TYR A 190 -1.50 -8.22 15.44
C TYR A 190 -2.89 -8.32 14.80
N PRO A 191 -3.06 -9.03 13.66
CA PRO A 191 -4.35 -9.14 13.01
C PRO A 191 -5.40 -9.79 13.92
N ASP A 192 -6.60 -9.24 13.90
CA ASP A 192 -7.73 -9.79 14.64
C ASP A 192 -8.22 -11.10 14.01
N THR A 193 -7.80 -12.22 14.58
CA THR A 193 -8.18 -13.55 14.09
C THR A 193 -9.63 -13.92 14.39
N LEU A 194 -10.29 -13.22 15.31
CA LEU A 194 -11.68 -13.48 15.69
C LEU A 194 -12.70 -12.95 14.67
N VAL A 195 -12.25 -12.19 13.65
CA VAL A 195 -13.12 -11.66 12.58
C VAL A 195 -13.90 -12.77 11.88
N TRP A 196 -13.32 -13.96 11.73
CA TRP A 196 -13.98 -15.09 11.08
C TRP A 196 -15.21 -15.58 11.85
N ILE A 197 -15.16 -15.57 13.19
CA ILE A 197 -16.30 -15.94 14.05
C ILE A 197 -17.27 -14.77 14.16
N ARG A 198 -16.77 -13.53 14.29
CA ARG A 198 -17.59 -12.32 14.47
C ARG A 198 -18.44 -12.03 13.24
N ASP A 199 -17.85 -12.10 12.05
CA ASP A 199 -18.56 -11.81 10.81
C ASP A 199 -19.54 -12.93 10.42
N PHE A 200 -19.34 -14.16 10.92
CA PHE A 200 -20.13 -15.34 10.63
C PHE A 200 -20.44 -16.13 11.91
N ALA A 201 -21.06 -15.47 12.88
CA ALA A 201 -21.28 -15.98 14.24
C ALA A 201 -21.97 -17.37 14.31
N TYR A 202 -22.76 -17.74 13.30
CA TYR A 202 -23.41 -19.05 13.23
C TYR A 202 -22.65 -20.07 12.41
N SER A 203 -21.54 -19.70 11.78
CA SER A 203 -20.76 -20.60 10.92
C SER A 203 -19.64 -21.33 11.65
N TYR A 204 -19.22 -20.81 12.81
CA TYR A 204 -18.14 -21.35 13.64
C TYR A 204 -16.87 -21.69 12.86
N ASN A 205 -16.35 -20.73 12.08
CA ASN A 205 -15.16 -20.89 11.22
C ASN A 205 -13.85 -21.00 12.02
N GLU A 206 -13.82 -21.92 12.99
CA GLU A 206 -12.69 -22.10 13.88
C GLU A 206 -11.37 -22.44 13.15
N PRO A 207 -11.35 -23.28 12.10
CA PRO A 207 -10.11 -23.54 11.35
C PRO A 207 -9.49 -22.28 10.76
N MET A 208 -10.31 -21.37 10.21
CA MET A 208 -9.85 -20.09 9.68
C MET A 208 -9.35 -19.18 10.80
N THR A 209 -10.06 -19.09 11.94
CA THR A 209 -9.67 -18.30 13.10
C THR A 209 -8.28 -18.67 13.62
N ARG A 210 -7.98 -19.96 13.69
CA ARG A 210 -6.69 -20.43 14.22
C ARG A 210 -5.58 -20.49 13.20
N ASN A 211 -5.89 -20.76 11.93
CA ASN A 211 -4.89 -21.15 10.95
C ASN A 211 -4.67 -20.12 9.86
N TYR A 212 -5.64 -19.26 9.56
CA TYR A 212 -5.56 -18.39 8.39
C TYR A 212 -4.32 -17.50 8.38
N PHE A 213 -4.00 -16.86 9.48
CA PHE A 213 -2.84 -15.98 9.56
C PHE A 213 -1.51 -16.74 9.71
N TRP A 214 -1.51 -17.90 10.41
CA TRP A 214 -0.27 -18.59 10.79
C TRP A 214 0.13 -19.75 9.89
N HIS A 215 -0.83 -20.42 9.28
CA HIS A 215 -0.53 -21.66 8.59
C HIS A 215 0.07 -21.38 7.22
N PRO A 216 1.20 -22.04 6.83
CA PRO A 216 1.87 -21.81 5.54
C PRO A 216 0.99 -22.03 4.30
N ALA A 217 -0.09 -22.80 4.43
CA ALA A 217 -1.06 -22.98 3.34
C ALA A 217 -1.74 -21.68 2.90
N PHE A 218 -1.74 -20.65 3.76
CA PHE A 218 -2.34 -19.34 3.52
C PHE A 218 -1.31 -18.23 3.36
N ASP A 219 -0.04 -18.58 3.11
CA ASP A 219 1.05 -17.59 2.96
C ASP A 219 0.76 -16.58 1.85
N ASP A 220 0.31 -17.08 0.70
CA ASP A 220 0.02 -16.27 -0.49
C ASP A 220 -1.42 -15.70 -0.51
N TYR A 221 -2.17 -15.84 0.58
CA TYR A 221 -3.52 -15.30 0.69
C TYR A 221 -3.48 -13.90 1.31
N PRO A 222 -4.42 -13.00 0.95
CA PRO A 222 -4.43 -11.63 1.47
C PRO A 222 -4.59 -11.60 2.98
N VAL A 223 -3.89 -10.71 3.66
CA VAL A 223 -4.09 -10.50 5.09
C VAL A 223 -5.47 -9.86 5.33
N VAL A 224 -6.18 -10.37 6.33
CA VAL A 224 -7.47 -9.84 6.81
C VAL A 224 -7.45 -9.70 8.33
N GLY A 225 -8.47 -9.03 8.88
CA GLY A 225 -8.49 -8.73 10.31
C GLY A 225 -7.58 -7.56 10.66
N VAL A 226 -7.24 -6.73 9.69
CA VAL A 226 -6.44 -5.52 9.85
C VAL A 226 -7.33 -4.29 9.71
N ASN A 227 -7.18 -3.32 10.61
CA ASN A 227 -7.85 -2.04 10.52
C ASN A 227 -7.00 -1.02 9.74
N TRP A 228 -7.55 0.17 9.49
CA TRP A 228 -6.89 1.21 8.72
C TRP A 228 -5.55 1.67 9.35
N HIS A 229 -5.49 1.76 10.68
CA HIS A 229 -4.28 2.16 11.39
C HIS A 229 -3.18 1.10 11.28
N MET A 230 -3.53 -0.18 11.37
CA MET A 230 -2.60 -1.29 11.20
C MET A 230 -2.01 -1.32 9.78
N ALA A 231 -2.84 -1.04 8.77
CA ALA A 231 -2.38 -0.93 7.38
C ALA A 231 -1.40 0.25 7.19
N ASN A 232 -1.66 1.41 7.80
CA ASN A 232 -0.72 2.55 7.77
C ASN A 232 0.57 2.25 8.55
N ALA A 233 0.49 1.55 9.68
CA ALA A 233 1.68 1.14 10.43
C ALA A 233 2.57 0.19 9.61
N PHE A 234 1.98 -0.73 8.85
CA PHE A 234 2.72 -1.57 7.91
C PHE A 234 3.42 -0.74 6.83
N CYS A 235 2.73 0.24 6.22
CA CYS A 235 3.34 1.14 5.24
C CYS A 235 4.52 1.92 5.83
N TYR A 236 4.38 2.43 7.06
CA TYR A 236 5.46 3.11 7.76
C TYR A 236 6.65 2.20 8.03
N TRP A 237 6.42 0.98 8.52
CA TRP A 237 7.47 -0.01 8.72
C TRP A 237 8.20 -0.33 7.40
N ARG A 238 7.45 -0.56 6.31
CA ARG A 238 8.03 -0.81 4.98
C ARG A 238 8.89 0.35 4.49
N THR A 239 8.48 1.59 4.76
CA THR A 239 9.27 2.80 4.47
C THR A 239 10.59 2.79 5.22
N LYS A 240 10.58 2.50 6.53
CA LYS A 240 11.79 2.42 7.34
C LYS A 240 12.74 1.34 6.84
N LEU A 241 12.21 0.16 6.54
CA LEU A 241 12.98 -0.97 6.02
C LEU A 241 13.60 -0.63 4.66
N TRP A 242 12.84 -0.03 3.75
CA TRP A 242 13.31 0.38 2.44
C TRP A 242 14.40 1.45 2.53
N ASN A 243 14.19 2.48 3.33
CA ASN A 243 15.16 3.56 3.50
C ASN A 243 16.45 3.06 4.17
N ALA A 244 16.37 2.13 5.10
CA ALA A 244 17.55 1.47 5.69
C ALA A 244 18.35 0.68 4.64
N TYR A 245 17.65 -0.04 3.76
CA TYR A 245 18.28 -0.76 2.65
C TYR A 245 18.96 0.20 1.67
N GLU A 246 18.32 1.30 1.28
CA GLU A 246 18.90 2.32 0.39
C GLU A 246 20.10 3.03 1.02
N ALA A 247 20.01 3.37 2.32
CA ALA A 247 21.12 3.99 3.05
C ALA A 247 22.37 3.11 3.07
N GLY A 248 22.22 1.80 3.19
CA GLY A 248 23.33 0.83 3.10
C GLY A 248 23.98 0.74 1.72
N ARG A 249 23.41 1.39 0.69
CA ARG A 249 23.91 1.41 -0.69
C ARG A 249 24.27 2.81 -1.18
N ASP A 250 24.44 3.77 -0.29
CA ASP A 250 24.61 5.20 -0.62
C ASP A 250 23.43 5.76 -1.46
N GLY A 251 22.28 5.15 -1.36
CA GLY A 251 21.05 5.57 -2.04
C GLY A 251 20.42 6.81 -1.42
N VAL A 252 19.40 7.33 -2.07
CA VAL A 252 18.61 8.46 -1.58
C VAL A 252 17.30 7.92 -1.02
N ASN A 253 16.90 8.42 0.14
CA ASN A 253 15.61 8.07 0.72
C ASN A 253 14.46 8.29 -0.29
N SER A 254 13.59 7.32 -0.41
CA SER A 254 12.39 7.43 -1.22
C SER A 254 11.29 8.21 -0.49
N GLU A 255 10.21 8.50 -1.20
CA GLU A 255 8.94 8.88 -0.57
C GLU A 255 8.40 7.75 0.31
N ASP A 256 7.45 8.07 1.19
CA ASP A 256 6.87 7.10 2.10
C ASP A 256 5.92 6.15 1.37
N PHE A 257 6.03 4.86 1.65
CA PHE A 257 4.97 3.91 1.34
C PHE A 257 3.72 4.31 2.11
N ARG A 258 2.58 4.22 1.47
CA ARG A 258 1.29 4.63 2.01
C ARG A 258 0.17 3.78 1.45
N LEU A 259 -1.00 3.88 2.01
CA LEU A 259 -2.20 3.39 1.34
C LEU A 259 -2.44 4.22 0.06
N PRO A 260 -2.98 3.62 -1.01
CA PRO A 260 -3.36 4.37 -2.20
C PRO A 260 -4.47 5.37 -1.88
N PHE A 261 -4.48 6.51 -2.54
CA PHE A 261 -5.67 7.35 -2.55
C PHE A 261 -6.79 6.66 -3.32
N GLU A 262 -8.02 6.95 -2.97
CA GLU A 262 -9.19 6.38 -3.64
C GLU A 262 -9.13 6.51 -5.17
N HIS A 263 -8.67 7.66 -5.65
CA HIS A 263 -8.60 7.94 -7.08
C HIS A 263 -7.44 7.23 -7.77
N GLU A 264 -6.31 7.07 -7.09
CA GLU A 264 -5.19 6.25 -7.57
C GLU A 264 -5.63 4.79 -7.69
N TRP A 265 -6.34 4.29 -6.66
CA TRP A 265 -6.87 2.94 -6.67
C TRP A 265 -7.84 2.71 -7.83
N GLU A 266 -8.79 3.63 -8.05
CA GLU A 266 -9.75 3.53 -9.16
C GLU A 266 -9.05 3.61 -10.51
N TYR A 267 -8.07 4.52 -10.67
CA TYR A 267 -7.28 4.66 -11.89
C TYR A 267 -6.49 3.40 -12.21
N ALA A 268 -5.81 2.85 -11.21
CA ALA A 268 -5.06 1.61 -11.31
C ALA A 268 -5.97 0.41 -11.62
N SER A 269 -7.13 0.33 -10.97
CA SER A 269 -8.12 -0.73 -11.18
C SER A 269 -8.66 -0.74 -12.61
N ARG A 270 -8.89 0.41 -13.21
CA ARG A 270 -9.39 0.49 -14.60
C ARG A 270 -8.40 -0.02 -15.65
N GLY A 271 -7.10 -0.11 -15.33
CA GLY A 271 -6.10 -0.69 -16.23
C GLY A 271 -6.01 -0.01 -17.60
N GLY A 272 -6.35 1.31 -17.71
CA GLY A 272 -6.40 2.03 -18.98
C GLY A 272 -7.75 1.98 -19.72
N HIS A 273 -8.73 1.22 -19.22
CA HIS A 273 -10.08 1.15 -19.78
C HIS A 273 -10.96 2.25 -19.19
N ASP A 274 -11.16 3.30 -19.96
CA ASP A 274 -11.95 4.44 -19.51
C ASP A 274 -13.42 4.05 -19.25
N LEU A 275 -13.95 4.49 -18.10
CA LEU A 275 -15.32 4.21 -17.62
C LEU A 275 -15.73 2.72 -17.56
N ALA A 276 -14.78 1.80 -17.68
CA ALA A 276 -15.08 0.37 -17.60
C ALA A 276 -15.60 0.00 -16.19
N PRO A 277 -16.66 -0.80 -16.10
CA PRO A 277 -17.19 -1.22 -14.80
C PRO A 277 -16.27 -2.19 -14.06
N PHE A 278 -15.43 -2.94 -14.77
CA PHE A 278 -14.52 -3.93 -14.21
C PHE A 278 -13.11 -3.79 -14.77
N PRO A 279 -12.07 -4.29 -14.04
CA PRO A 279 -10.67 -4.18 -14.43
C PRO A 279 -10.30 -4.77 -15.79
N TRP A 280 -11.06 -5.74 -16.27
CA TRP A 280 -10.88 -6.38 -17.59
C TRP A 280 -11.58 -5.65 -18.74
N GLY A 281 -12.10 -4.44 -18.53
CA GLY A 281 -12.70 -3.59 -19.56
C GLY A 281 -14.10 -3.98 -20.03
N GLY A 282 -14.58 -5.16 -19.66
CA GLY A 282 -15.89 -5.67 -20.09
C GLY A 282 -17.00 -5.43 -19.08
N TYR A 283 -18.26 -5.59 -19.53
CA TYR A 283 -19.46 -5.50 -18.66
C TYR A 283 -19.82 -6.81 -17.98
N TYR A 284 -19.21 -7.92 -18.42
CA TYR A 284 -19.56 -9.25 -17.95
C TYR A 284 -18.56 -9.75 -16.93
N ILE A 285 -19.06 -10.36 -15.86
CA ILE A 285 -18.28 -11.00 -14.80
C ILE A 285 -17.77 -12.39 -15.20
N ARG A 286 -18.21 -12.90 -16.35
CA ARG A 286 -17.80 -14.21 -16.88
C ARG A 286 -17.09 -14.03 -18.22
N ASN A 287 -16.06 -14.83 -18.46
CA ASN A 287 -15.39 -14.91 -19.73
C ASN A 287 -16.23 -15.68 -20.77
N SER A 288 -15.76 -15.76 -22.01
CA SER A 288 -16.43 -16.47 -23.10
C SER A 288 -16.61 -17.97 -22.88
N LYS A 289 -15.86 -18.56 -21.95
CA LYS A 289 -15.97 -19.98 -21.52
C LYS A 289 -16.93 -20.16 -20.34
N GLY A 290 -17.53 -19.09 -19.82
CA GLY A 290 -18.44 -19.12 -18.69
C GLY A 290 -17.76 -19.09 -17.31
N CYS A 291 -16.40 -19.03 -17.23
CA CYS A 291 -15.68 -18.92 -15.96
C CYS A 291 -15.83 -17.54 -15.37
N LEU A 292 -16.01 -17.47 -14.07
CA LEU A 292 -15.99 -16.20 -13.31
C LEU A 292 -14.59 -15.57 -13.33
N LEU A 293 -14.53 -14.24 -13.33
CA LEU A 293 -13.30 -13.48 -13.48
C LEU A 293 -12.79 -12.87 -12.18
N ALA A 294 -13.51 -13.07 -11.09
CA ALA A 294 -13.17 -12.55 -9.77
C ALA A 294 -13.72 -13.46 -8.67
N ASN A 295 -13.13 -13.38 -7.48
CA ASN A 295 -13.63 -14.06 -6.29
C ASN A 295 -14.68 -13.18 -5.58
N PHE A 296 -15.93 -13.59 -5.62
CA PHE A 296 -17.07 -12.87 -5.06
C PHE A 296 -18.22 -13.84 -4.80
N LYS A 297 -19.33 -13.37 -4.28
CA LYS A 297 -20.54 -14.15 -4.06
C LYS A 297 -21.46 -14.10 -5.29
N PRO A 298 -21.42 -15.09 -6.20
CA PRO A 298 -22.17 -15.05 -7.48
C PRO A 298 -23.68 -15.12 -7.33
N GLY A 299 -24.15 -15.68 -6.22
CA GLY A 299 -25.56 -15.85 -5.96
C GLY A 299 -25.89 -16.10 -4.50
N ARG A 300 -27.17 -16.22 -4.17
CA ARG A 300 -27.62 -16.42 -2.80
C ARG A 300 -27.16 -17.78 -2.28
N GLY A 301 -26.23 -17.77 -1.28
CA GLY A 301 -25.69 -18.97 -0.67
C GLY A 301 -24.73 -19.76 -1.53
N ASN A 302 -24.35 -19.28 -2.71
CA ASN A 302 -23.43 -19.93 -3.63
C ASN A 302 -22.09 -19.20 -3.67
N TYR A 303 -21.25 -19.43 -2.65
CA TYR A 303 -19.92 -18.85 -2.55
C TYR A 303 -18.86 -19.58 -3.42
N PRO A 304 -18.90 -20.94 -3.55
CA PRO A 304 -17.80 -21.65 -4.21
C PRO A 304 -17.91 -21.73 -5.74
N GLU A 305 -18.88 -21.06 -6.39
CA GLU A 305 -19.05 -21.14 -7.85
C GLU A 305 -17.87 -20.55 -8.62
N ASP A 306 -17.18 -19.58 -8.04
CA ASP A 306 -15.99 -18.95 -8.62
C ASP A 306 -14.69 -19.70 -8.34
N GLY A 307 -14.75 -20.79 -7.55
CA GLY A 307 -13.59 -21.58 -7.15
C GLY A 307 -13.06 -21.26 -5.75
N GLY A 308 -13.51 -20.18 -5.12
CA GLY A 308 -13.19 -19.79 -3.75
C GLY A 308 -14.39 -19.90 -2.82
N LEU A 309 -14.22 -20.44 -1.61
CA LEU A 309 -15.27 -20.39 -0.59
C LEU A 309 -15.19 -19.12 0.25
N TYR A 310 -13.98 -18.69 0.51
CA TYR A 310 -13.59 -17.47 1.22
C TYR A 310 -12.57 -16.72 0.35
N THR A 311 -11.52 -16.17 0.96
CA THR A 311 -10.39 -15.60 0.23
C THR A 311 -9.69 -16.66 -0.62
N VAL A 312 -9.05 -16.22 -1.69
CA VAL A 312 -8.17 -17.03 -2.55
C VAL A 312 -6.77 -16.41 -2.55
N LYS A 313 -5.81 -17.07 -3.19
CA LYS A 313 -4.47 -16.51 -3.34
C LYS A 313 -4.51 -15.14 -4.00
N ALA A 314 -3.60 -14.27 -3.60
CA ALA A 314 -3.53 -12.89 -4.08
C ALA A 314 -3.28 -12.77 -5.60
N ASP A 315 -2.78 -13.83 -6.25
CA ASP A 315 -2.52 -13.93 -7.69
C ASP A 315 -3.47 -14.91 -8.43
N ALA A 316 -4.60 -15.30 -7.82
CA ALA A 316 -5.44 -16.41 -8.32
C ALA A 316 -6.16 -16.11 -9.64
N TYR A 317 -6.39 -14.85 -9.97
CA TYR A 317 -7.06 -14.42 -11.20
C TYR A 317 -6.12 -13.68 -12.13
N PHE A 318 -6.54 -13.41 -13.37
CA PHE A 318 -5.74 -12.67 -14.32
C PHE A 318 -5.59 -11.20 -13.89
N PRO A 319 -4.38 -10.63 -14.01
CA PRO A 319 -4.17 -9.22 -13.73
C PRO A 319 -4.86 -8.34 -14.78
N ASN A 320 -5.10 -7.08 -14.44
CA ASN A 320 -5.51 -6.08 -15.42
C ASN A 320 -4.34 -5.67 -16.35
N ASP A 321 -4.58 -4.77 -17.30
CA ASP A 321 -3.55 -4.37 -18.29
C ASP A 321 -2.37 -3.59 -17.70
N TYR A 322 -2.46 -3.14 -16.45
CA TYR A 322 -1.32 -2.60 -15.71
C TYR A 322 -0.53 -3.68 -14.95
N GLY A 323 -1.01 -4.91 -14.89
CA GLY A 323 -0.37 -6.01 -14.17
C GLY A 323 -0.82 -6.16 -12.72
N LEU A 324 -1.94 -5.53 -12.33
CA LEU A 324 -2.48 -5.58 -10.97
C LEU A 324 -3.51 -6.68 -10.83
N TYR A 325 -3.34 -7.52 -9.81
CA TYR A 325 -4.22 -8.65 -9.49
C TYR A 325 -5.35 -8.24 -8.56
N ASN A 326 -6.45 -8.96 -8.63
CA ASN A 326 -7.61 -8.89 -7.71
C ASN A 326 -8.16 -7.47 -7.45
N MET A 327 -8.03 -6.56 -8.43
CA MET A 327 -8.64 -5.23 -8.33
C MET A 327 -10.18 -5.26 -8.30
N SER A 328 -10.77 -6.44 -8.35
CA SER A 328 -12.20 -6.70 -8.15
C SER A 328 -12.37 -8.04 -7.46
N GLY A 329 -12.99 -8.04 -6.30
CA GLY A 329 -13.23 -9.24 -5.49
C GLY A 329 -12.06 -9.59 -4.58
N ASN A 330 -12.04 -10.80 -4.06
CA ASN A 330 -11.16 -11.35 -3.05
C ASN A 330 -11.30 -10.59 -1.71
N VAL A 331 -10.54 -9.52 -1.45
CA VAL A 331 -10.77 -8.64 -0.29
C VAL A 331 -10.99 -7.20 -0.74
N ALA A 332 -11.87 -6.50 -0.06
CA ALA A 332 -11.97 -5.05 -0.22
C ALA A 332 -10.74 -4.37 0.38
N GLU A 333 -10.28 -3.29 -0.21
CA GLU A 333 -9.01 -2.70 0.14
C GLU A 333 -9.14 -1.33 0.78
N TRP A 334 -8.43 -1.14 1.90
CA TRP A 334 -8.30 0.15 2.55
C TRP A 334 -7.63 1.17 1.62
N THR A 335 -8.16 2.39 1.61
CA THR A 335 -7.51 3.54 0.98
C THR A 335 -7.17 4.62 2.01
N ALA A 336 -6.27 5.53 1.68
CA ALA A 336 -5.91 6.66 2.54
C ALA A 336 -7.05 7.69 2.69
N THR A 337 -8.06 7.63 1.83
CA THR A 337 -9.10 8.65 1.66
C THR A 337 -10.20 8.53 2.72
N ALA A 338 -10.54 9.64 3.36
CA ALA A 338 -11.71 9.72 4.24
C ALA A 338 -13.00 9.68 3.41
N TYR A 339 -14.01 8.96 3.92
CA TYR A 339 -15.27 8.82 3.20
C TYR A 339 -16.20 10.02 3.42
N TYR A 340 -16.49 10.68 2.33
CA TYR A 340 -17.58 11.67 2.23
C TYR A 340 -18.49 11.27 1.08
N GLU A 341 -19.78 11.21 1.33
CA GLU A 341 -20.77 10.78 0.34
C GLU A 341 -20.73 11.67 -0.91
N ASN A 342 -20.62 12.99 -0.72
CA ASN A 342 -20.58 13.98 -1.78
C ASN A 342 -19.17 14.42 -2.20
N ALA A 343 -18.13 13.60 -1.95
CA ALA A 343 -16.73 13.96 -2.20
C ALA A 343 -16.50 14.53 -3.61
N TYR A 344 -17.09 13.91 -4.63
CA TYR A 344 -16.87 14.30 -6.01
C TYR A 344 -17.37 15.71 -6.38
N SER A 345 -18.20 16.32 -5.53
CA SER A 345 -18.64 17.70 -5.73
C SER A 345 -17.59 18.75 -5.35
N PHE A 346 -16.64 18.43 -4.50
CA PHE A 346 -15.67 19.41 -3.95
C PHE A 346 -14.20 19.04 -4.13
N ILE A 347 -13.88 17.84 -4.62
CA ILE A 347 -12.48 17.43 -4.86
C ILE A 347 -11.84 18.29 -5.94
N HIS A 348 -10.52 18.47 -5.81
CA HIS A 348 -9.71 19.13 -6.84
C HIS A 348 -9.56 18.20 -8.06
N ASP A 349 -9.27 18.77 -9.22
CA ASP A 349 -9.09 18.06 -10.49
C ASP A 349 -7.65 17.59 -10.74
N LEU A 350 -6.72 17.92 -9.85
CA LEU A 350 -5.33 17.46 -9.88
C LEU A 350 -4.98 16.76 -8.57
N ASN A 351 -4.61 15.48 -8.63
CA ASN A 351 -4.18 14.64 -7.50
C ASN A 351 -5.04 14.88 -6.25
N PRO A 352 -6.35 14.62 -6.30
CA PRO A 352 -7.23 14.91 -5.16
C PRO A 352 -6.84 14.09 -3.93
N ASP A 353 -6.74 14.77 -2.80
CA ASP A 353 -6.42 14.18 -1.50
C ASP A 353 -7.46 14.62 -0.46
N ILE A 354 -8.24 13.68 0.03
CA ILE A 354 -9.21 13.90 1.09
C ILE A 354 -8.81 13.03 2.29
N ARG A 355 -7.73 13.42 2.97
CA ARG A 355 -7.35 12.79 4.23
C ARG A 355 -7.95 13.55 5.40
N TYR A 356 -8.39 12.80 6.39
CA TYR A 356 -8.85 13.31 7.67
C TYR A 356 -8.42 12.37 8.78
N ASP A 357 -7.65 12.89 9.73
CA ASP A 357 -7.24 12.15 10.92
C ASP A 357 -8.27 12.42 12.00
N ALA A 358 -9.18 11.47 12.19
CA ALA A 358 -10.27 11.62 13.14
C ALA A 358 -9.74 11.59 14.58
N LYS A 359 -10.28 12.49 15.40
CA LYS A 359 -10.02 12.54 16.83
C LYS A 359 -10.97 11.60 17.56
N ALA A 360 -10.61 11.20 18.76
CA ALA A 360 -11.44 10.31 19.58
C ALA A 360 -12.84 10.86 19.85
N ASP A 361 -12.95 12.18 19.99
CA ASP A 361 -14.18 12.90 20.26
C ASP A 361 -14.97 13.34 19.00
N ASP A 362 -14.42 13.07 17.80
CA ASP A 362 -15.12 13.35 16.55
C ASP A 362 -16.34 12.43 16.36
N PRO A 363 -17.38 12.93 15.67
CA PRO A 363 -18.50 12.08 15.27
C PRO A 363 -18.05 10.86 14.46
N GLU A 364 -18.69 9.71 14.67
CA GLU A 364 -18.38 8.45 13.99
C GLU A 364 -18.34 8.58 12.45
N ALA A 365 -19.13 9.50 11.89
CA ALA A 365 -19.15 9.75 10.45
C ALA A 365 -17.78 10.19 9.89
N TYR A 366 -16.95 10.84 10.70
CA TYR A 366 -15.61 11.29 10.30
C TYR A 366 -14.54 10.21 10.41
N LYS A 367 -14.82 9.13 11.12
CA LYS A 367 -13.94 7.96 11.27
C LYS A 367 -14.06 6.97 10.11
N ARG A 368 -14.88 7.29 9.10
CA ARG A 368 -15.07 6.43 7.92
C ARG A 368 -13.94 6.62 6.92
N LYS A 369 -13.38 5.50 6.48
CA LYS A 369 -12.39 5.45 5.40
C LYS A 369 -12.97 4.72 4.20
N VAL A 370 -12.56 5.12 3.01
CA VAL A 370 -13.00 4.47 1.78
C VAL A 370 -12.34 3.10 1.64
N ILE A 371 -13.15 2.11 1.32
CA ILE A 371 -12.71 0.79 0.85
C ILE A 371 -13.21 0.56 -0.57
N ARG A 372 -12.42 -0.18 -1.36
CA ARG A 372 -12.67 -0.40 -2.79
C ARG A 372 -12.53 -1.87 -3.16
N GLY A 373 -13.00 -2.23 -4.36
CA GLY A 373 -12.82 -3.54 -5.00
C GLY A 373 -13.92 -4.55 -4.70
N GLY A 374 -14.63 -4.41 -3.59
CA GLY A 374 -15.53 -5.46 -3.11
C GLY A 374 -14.78 -6.70 -2.65
N SER A 375 -15.48 -7.72 -2.20
CA SER A 375 -14.86 -8.88 -1.56
C SER A 375 -15.54 -10.20 -1.90
N TRP A 376 -14.94 -11.30 -1.48
CA TRP A 376 -15.46 -12.66 -1.64
C TRP A 376 -16.89 -12.87 -1.10
N LYS A 377 -17.35 -12.03 -0.16
CA LYS A 377 -18.72 -12.08 0.37
C LYS A 377 -19.71 -11.17 -0.35
N ASP A 378 -19.22 -10.24 -1.17
CA ASP A 378 -20.02 -9.21 -1.80
C ASP A 378 -20.59 -9.67 -3.14
N ILE A 379 -21.68 -9.04 -3.56
CA ILE A 379 -22.28 -9.27 -4.87
C ILE A 379 -21.59 -8.44 -5.94
N MET A 380 -21.79 -8.79 -7.20
CA MET A 380 -21.17 -8.16 -8.38
C MET A 380 -21.21 -6.62 -8.38
N PHE A 381 -22.25 -6.01 -7.82
CA PHE A 381 -22.36 -4.55 -7.74
C PHE A 381 -21.17 -3.89 -7.02
N PHE A 382 -20.72 -4.48 -5.90
CA PHE A 382 -19.60 -3.92 -5.13
C PHE A 382 -18.23 -4.16 -5.77
N LEU A 383 -18.13 -5.03 -6.77
CA LEU A 383 -16.92 -5.31 -7.52
C LEU A 383 -16.61 -4.29 -8.61
N GLN A 384 -17.58 -3.43 -8.92
CA GLN A 384 -17.37 -2.39 -9.95
C GLN A 384 -16.31 -1.39 -9.50
N THR A 385 -15.41 -1.05 -10.41
CA THR A 385 -14.28 -0.13 -10.17
C THR A 385 -14.71 1.23 -9.64
N GLY A 386 -15.85 1.73 -10.08
CA GLY A 386 -16.41 3.01 -9.65
C GLY A 386 -17.19 2.96 -8.34
N THR A 387 -17.52 1.77 -7.82
CA THR A 387 -18.34 1.65 -6.60
C THR A 387 -17.52 2.03 -5.37
N ARG A 388 -18.07 2.95 -4.58
CA ARG A 388 -17.48 3.41 -3.33
C ARG A 388 -18.17 2.72 -2.15
N HIS A 389 -17.36 2.19 -1.25
CA HIS A 389 -17.82 1.69 0.04
C HIS A 389 -16.97 2.29 1.17
N TRP A 390 -17.34 2.09 2.40
CA TRP A 390 -16.61 2.59 3.56
C TRP A 390 -16.69 1.61 4.72
N GLU A 391 -15.68 1.70 5.59
CA GLU A 391 -15.67 1.07 6.90
C GLU A 391 -15.06 2.03 7.92
N PHE A 392 -15.29 1.81 9.20
CA PHE A 392 -14.69 2.62 10.26
C PHE A 392 -13.20 2.28 10.41
N GLU A 393 -12.37 3.29 10.62
CA GLU A 393 -10.91 3.16 10.68
C GLU A 393 -10.39 2.20 11.75
N ASP A 394 -11.16 1.98 12.83
CA ASP A 394 -10.82 1.08 13.94
C ASP A 394 -11.38 -0.34 13.77
N THR A 395 -12.18 -0.59 12.73
CA THR A 395 -12.88 -1.85 12.56
C THR A 395 -12.07 -2.85 11.75
N THR A 396 -12.06 -4.11 12.22
CA THR A 396 -11.45 -5.25 11.53
C THR A 396 -12.53 -6.15 10.93
N LYS A 397 -12.27 -6.68 9.73
CA LYS A 397 -13.20 -7.55 8.99
C LYS A 397 -12.46 -8.72 8.34
N SER A 398 -13.18 -9.82 8.14
CA SER A 398 -12.67 -11.02 7.43
C SER A 398 -12.58 -10.84 5.91
N TYR A 399 -12.98 -9.69 5.40
CA TYR A 399 -13.11 -9.40 3.97
C TYR A 399 -12.49 -8.06 3.57
N VAL A 400 -11.73 -7.44 4.47
CA VAL A 400 -11.01 -6.20 4.21
C VAL A 400 -9.53 -6.42 4.45
N GLY A 401 -8.74 -6.15 3.43
CA GLY A 401 -7.28 -6.13 3.39
C GLY A 401 -6.77 -4.79 2.88
N PHE A 402 -5.57 -4.77 2.31
CA PHE A 402 -4.98 -3.56 1.74
C PHE A 402 -3.82 -3.88 0.79
N ARG A 403 -3.43 -2.90 0.01
CA ARG A 403 -2.15 -2.83 -0.72
C ARG A 403 -1.48 -1.49 -0.50
N CYS A 404 -0.17 -1.41 -0.74
CA CYS A 404 0.57 -0.16 -0.61
C CYS A 404 0.71 0.54 -1.97
N ALA A 405 0.92 1.84 -1.89
CA ALA A 405 1.33 2.69 -3.02
C ALA A 405 2.55 3.52 -2.63
N LEU A 406 3.31 3.94 -3.64
CA LEU A 406 4.46 4.82 -3.49
C LEU A 406 4.42 5.87 -4.59
N THR A 407 4.58 7.14 -4.25
CA THR A 407 4.57 8.23 -5.24
C THR A 407 5.80 8.15 -6.15
N PHE A 408 5.59 8.24 -7.46
CA PHE A 408 6.69 8.34 -8.42
C PHE A 408 7.23 9.77 -8.47
N LEU A 409 8.51 9.94 -8.22
CA LEU A 409 9.17 11.25 -8.18
C LEU A 409 9.68 11.73 -9.55
N GLY A 410 9.61 10.92 -10.58
CA GLY A 410 9.97 11.26 -11.96
C GLY A 410 8.92 12.13 -12.66
N ARG A 411 9.29 12.65 -13.83
CA ARG A 411 8.40 13.46 -14.67
C ARG A 411 7.69 12.66 -15.75
N SER A 412 8.31 11.57 -16.20
CA SER A 412 7.90 10.77 -17.34
C SER A 412 8.42 9.34 -17.20
N ILE A 413 7.73 8.41 -17.88
CA ILE A 413 8.23 7.03 -18.03
C ILE A 413 9.65 6.95 -18.61
N ASN A 414 10.11 8.00 -19.31
CA ASN A 414 11.46 8.05 -19.88
C ASN A 414 12.52 8.49 -18.86
N ASP A 415 12.14 8.78 -17.62
CA ASP A 415 13.05 9.13 -16.54
C ASP A 415 13.68 7.89 -15.87
N PHE A 416 13.28 6.69 -16.28
CA PHE A 416 13.83 5.40 -15.86
C PHE A 416 15.11 5.02 -16.61
#